data_6128a752937cb990c14e7d34fc712877
#
_entry.id   6128a752937cb990c14e7d34fc712877
#
_cell.length_a   1.000
_cell.length_b   1.000
_cell.length_c   1.000
_cell.angle_alpha   90.00
_cell.angle_beta   90.00
_cell.angle_gamma   90.00
#
_symmetry.space_group_name_H-M   'P 1'
#
loop_
_entity.id
_entity.type
_entity.pdbx_description
1 polymer ?
#
loop_
_entity_poly.entity_id
_entity_poly.type
_entity_poly.pdbx_seq_one_letter_code
_entity_poly.pdbx_strand_id
1 'polypeptide(L)'
;FANFGEQPDGDITQVNEKDIPDHDILAAGFPCQPFSIAGVSKKNSLGRETGFADKTQGTLFFDVCRILKEKRPKAFMLENVKNLCSHDKGKTFRVIKESLDELNYEIFYDILDGQNYVPQHRERIIIVGFDRERYGEEIDFKFNLTPRNPKPVMRDILEKEVEAKYTLSDKLWVYLQNYAAKHKAAGNGFGYGIAPLDGVSRTISARYYKDGSEILIAQEGKNPRRL
;
A
#
# COMPACT_ATOMS: atom_id res chain seq x y z
N PHE A 1 16.09 -9.57 8.03
CA PHE A 1 17.22 -9.86 8.92
C PHE A 1 17.97 -8.58 9.33
N ALA A 2 18.31 -7.70 8.36
CA ALA A 2 19.17 -6.54 8.61
C ALA A 2 18.66 -5.57 9.70
N ASN A 3 17.36 -5.42 9.86
CA ASN A 3 16.79 -4.47 10.82
C ASN A 3 16.48 -5.08 12.19
N PHE A 4 16.07 -6.35 12.22
CA PHE A 4 15.50 -6.97 13.42
C PHE A 4 16.21 -8.26 13.84
N GLY A 5 17.20 -8.74 13.07
CA GLY A 5 17.90 -9.99 13.35
C GLY A 5 17.10 -11.27 13.10
N GLU A 6 15.87 -11.13 12.60
CA GLU A 6 14.97 -12.25 12.36
C GLU A 6 14.84 -12.55 10.87
N GLN A 7 14.67 -13.82 10.53
CA GLN A 7 14.37 -14.28 9.19
C GLN A 7 12.84 -14.39 9.06
N PRO A 8 12.20 -13.64 8.12
CA PRO A 8 10.77 -13.79 7.91
C PRO A 8 10.44 -15.18 7.36
N ASP A 9 9.31 -15.72 7.76
CA ASP A 9 8.70 -16.86 7.10
C ASP A 9 8.39 -16.50 5.64
N GLY A 10 8.31 -17.48 4.78
CA GLY A 10 8.20 -17.22 3.35
C GLY A 10 6.79 -16.79 2.89
N ASP A 11 6.15 -17.63 2.11
CA ASP A 11 4.84 -17.38 1.54
C ASP A 11 3.74 -17.61 2.58
N ILE A 12 2.97 -16.57 2.91
CA ILE A 12 1.87 -16.61 3.89
C ILE A 12 0.83 -17.68 3.54
N THR A 13 0.64 -18.02 2.27
CA THR A 13 -0.32 -19.05 1.84
C THR A 13 0.11 -20.47 2.26
N GLN A 14 1.37 -20.65 2.63
CA GLN A 14 1.94 -21.91 3.10
C GLN A 14 2.04 -21.98 4.64
N VAL A 15 1.82 -20.87 5.32
CA VAL A 15 1.88 -20.81 6.79
C VAL A 15 0.55 -21.28 7.36
N ASN A 16 0.59 -22.24 8.27
CA ASN A 16 -0.59 -22.64 9.02
C ASN A 16 -0.88 -21.59 10.10
N GLU A 17 -2.09 -21.04 10.10
CA GLU A 17 -2.50 -20.01 11.06
C GLU A 17 -2.35 -20.43 12.52
N LYS A 18 -2.41 -21.72 12.83
CA LYS A 18 -2.22 -22.28 14.19
C LYS A 18 -0.79 -22.13 14.68
N ASP A 19 0.17 -22.18 13.74
CA ASP A 19 1.60 -22.12 14.06
C ASP A 19 2.08 -20.67 14.28
N ILE A 20 1.25 -19.68 13.94
CA ILE A 20 1.54 -18.26 14.19
C ILE A 20 1.47 -18.00 15.70
N PRO A 21 2.46 -17.35 16.32
CA PRO A 21 2.40 -16.98 17.74
C PRO A 21 1.19 -16.10 18.07
N ASP A 22 0.65 -16.25 19.27
CA ASP A 22 -0.40 -15.35 19.74
C ASP A 22 0.15 -13.92 19.82
N HIS A 23 -0.66 -12.96 19.42
CA HIS A 23 -0.27 -11.55 19.33
C HIS A 23 -1.46 -10.64 19.61
N ASP A 24 -1.19 -9.46 20.13
CA ASP A 24 -2.23 -8.47 20.45
C ASP A 24 -2.65 -7.65 19.23
N ILE A 25 -1.73 -7.41 18.30
CA ILE A 25 -1.96 -6.58 17.12
C ILE A 25 -1.46 -7.31 15.88
N LEU A 26 -2.29 -7.38 14.84
CA LEU A 26 -1.90 -7.83 13.51
C LEU A 26 -1.73 -6.61 12.59
N ALA A 27 -0.55 -6.45 11.99
CA ALA A 27 -0.30 -5.45 10.96
C ALA A 27 -0.03 -6.12 9.61
N ALA A 28 -0.76 -5.78 8.56
CA ALA A 28 -0.59 -6.37 7.25
C ALA A 28 -0.86 -5.40 6.09
N GLY A 29 -0.07 -5.53 5.02
CA GLY A 29 -0.39 -5.00 3.70
C GLY A 29 -0.76 -6.15 2.78
N PHE A 30 -1.75 -5.97 1.91
CA PHE A 30 -2.13 -6.96 0.91
C PHE A 30 -2.30 -6.32 -0.46
N PRO A 31 -2.06 -7.04 -1.58
CA PRO A 31 -2.19 -6.47 -2.91
C PRO A 31 -3.64 -6.19 -3.27
N CYS A 32 -3.86 -5.07 -4.00
CA CYS A 32 -5.17 -4.76 -4.60
C CYS A 32 -5.39 -5.64 -5.83
N GLN A 33 -5.78 -6.88 -5.62
CA GLN A 33 -6.17 -7.79 -6.70
C GLN A 33 -7.70 -7.88 -6.78
N PRO A 34 -8.26 -8.04 -7.99
CA PRO A 34 -9.70 -8.23 -8.13
C PRO A 34 -10.11 -9.52 -7.41
N PHE A 35 -11.05 -9.38 -6.48
CA PHE A 35 -11.70 -10.55 -5.92
C PHE A 35 -12.47 -11.26 -7.03
N SER A 36 -12.34 -12.57 -7.13
CA SER A 36 -13.25 -13.38 -7.93
C SER A 36 -14.62 -13.41 -7.22
N ILE A 37 -15.38 -12.34 -7.41
CA ILE A 37 -16.73 -12.15 -6.81
C ILE A 37 -17.69 -13.26 -7.22
N ALA A 38 -17.43 -13.97 -8.31
CA ALA A 38 -18.26 -15.08 -8.79
C ALA A 38 -18.42 -16.21 -7.72
N GLY A 39 -17.45 -16.41 -6.83
CA GLY A 39 -17.55 -17.37 -5.74
C GLY A 39 -18.41 -16.90 -4.57
N VAL A 40 -18.32 -15.62 -4.21
CA VAL A 40 -19.04 -15.03 -3.07
C VAL A 40 -20.52 -14.82 -3.40
N SER A 41 -20.85 -14.22 -4.54
CA SER A 41 -22.24 -13.96 -4.95
C SER A 41 -23.06 -15.24 -5.21
N LYS A 42 -22.44 -16.30 -5.73
CA LYS A 42 -23.14 -17.55 -6.05
C LYS A 42 -23.53 -18.33 -4.79
N LYS A 43 -22.84 -18.14 -3.67
CA LYS A 43 -23.12 -18.79 -2.39
C LYS A 43 -24.20 -18.09 -1.60
N ASN A 44 -24.20 -16.75 -1.57
CA ASN A 44 -25.27 -15.96 -0.95
C ASN A 44 -26.64 -16.24 -1.59
N SER A 45 -26.67 -16.48 -2.93
CA SER A 45 -27.91 -16.83 -3.63
C SER A 45 -28.40 -18.25 -3.41
N LEU A 46 -27.58 -19.16 -2.88
CA LEU A 46 -27.90 -20.58 -2.66
C LEU A 46 -28.15 -20.96 -1.20
N GLY A 47 -28.19 -19.95 -0.28
CA GLY A 47 -28.48 -20.20 1.16
C GLY A 47 -27.53 -21.18 1.86
N ARG A 48 -26.34 -21.41 1.30
CA ARG A 48 -25.30 -22.25 1.93
C ARG A 48 -24.51 -21.39 2.89
N GLU A 49 -24.21 -21.95 4.08
CA GLU A 49 -23.33 -21.30 5.06
C GLU A 49 -22.07 -20.80 4.39
N THR A 50 -21.89 -19.51 4.40
CA THR A 50 -20.69 -18.82 3.93
C THR A 50 -19.60 -19.03 4.98
N GLY A 51 -19.14 -20.24 5.12
CA GLY A 51 -17.95 -20.50 5.94
C GLY A 51 -16.70 -20.08 5.17
N PHE A 52 -15.73 -19.49 5.87
CA PHE A 52 -14.36 -19.27 5.40
C PHE A 52 -13.66 -20.56 4.88
N ALA A 53 -14.32 -21.70 4.99
CA ALA A 53 -13.80 -23.02 4.63
C ALA A 53 -13.72 -23.32 3.14
N ASP A 54 -14.32 -22.49 2.28
CA ASP A 54 -14.18 -22.70 0.85
C ASP A 54 -13.05 -21.80 0.33
N LYS A 55 -11.99 -22.43 -0.10
CA LYS A 55 -10.85 -21.83 -0.79
C LYS A 55 -11.32 -21.03 -2.00
N THR A 56 -11.91 -19.86 -1.75
CA THR A 56 -12.02 -18.78 -2.74
C THR A 56 -10.60 -18.27 -2.94
N GLN A 57 -9.90 -19.09 -3.67
CA GLN A 57 -8.51 -18.97 -3.97
C GLN A 57 -8.23 -17.59 -4.54
N GLY A 58 -7.23 -16.96 -4.01
CA GLY A 58 -6.44 -16.10 -4.77
C GLY A 58 -6.26 -14.67 -4.30
N THR A 59 -6.72 -14.28 -3.12
CA THR A 59 -6.27 -12.98 -2.60
C THR A 59 -5.72 -13.12 -1.19
N LEU A 60 -4.52 -12.58 -0.98
CA LEU A 60 -3.85 -12.56 0.33
C LEU A 60 -4.68 -11.88 1.45
N PHE A 61 -5.74 -11.17 1.09
CA PHE A 61 -6.72 -10.66 2.05
C PHE A 61 -7.42 -11.80 2.83
N PHE A 62 -7.77 -12.91 2.17
CA PHE A 62 -8.39 -14.04 2.87
C PHE A 62 -7.40 -14.80 3.74
N ASP A 63 -6.09 -14.73 3.44
CA ASP A 63 -5.06 -15.22 4.36
C ASP A 63 -5.01 -14.35 5.63
N VAL A 64 -5.16 -13.04 5.52
CA VAL A 64 -5.33 -12.16 6.68
C VAL A 64 -6.59 -12.55 7.46
N CYS A 65 -7.72 -12.78 6.79
CA CYS A 65 -8.97 -13.18 7.46
C CYS A 65 -8.85 -14.49 8.23
N ARG A 66 -8.19 -15.54 7.67
CA ARG A 66 -8.02 -16.82 8.39
C ARG A 66 -7.14 -16.66 9.64
N ILE A 67 -6.12 -15.81 9.58
CA ILE A 67 -5.27 -15.51 10.73
C ILE A 67 -6.05 -14.73 11.79
N LEU A 68 -6.81 -13.70 11.40
CA LEU A 68 -7.69 -12.96 12.31
C LEU A 68 -8.69 -13.88 12.99
N LYS A 69 -9.25 -14.84 12.26
CA LYS A 69 -10.20 -15.82 12.80
C LYS A 69 -9.58 -16.74 13.84
N GLU A 70 -8.40 -17.29 13.55
CA GLU A 70 -7.72 -18.26 14.42
C GLU A 70 -7.11 -17.58 15.66
N LYS A 71 -6.40 -16.45 15.45
CA LYS A 71 -5.60 -15.81 16.51
C LYS A 71 -6.35 -14.76 17.32
N ARG A 72 -7.43 -14.22 16.78
CA ARG A 72 -8.27 -13.23 17.47
C ARG A 72 -7.45 -12.11 18.14
N PRO A 73 -6.54 -11.41 17.41
CA PRO A 73 -5.81 -10.29 17.99
C PRO A 73 -6.79 -9.21 18.49
N LYS A 74 -6.38 -8.46 19.50
CA LYS A 74 -7.20 -7.36 20.09
C LYS A 74 -7.54 -6.30 19.06
N ALA A 75 -6.58 -6.04 18.16
CA ALA A 75 -6.74 -5.08 17.07
C ALA A 75 -5.93 -5.51 15.84
N PHE A 76 -6.27 -4.91 14.70
CA PHE A 76 -5.44 -5.03 13.50
C PHE A 76 -5.31 -3.68 12.79
N MET A 77 -4.27 -3.56 11.96
CA MET A 77 -4.07 -2.47 11.02
C MET A 77 -3.75 -3.04 9.65
N LEU A 78 -4.59 -2.74 8.66
CA LEU A 78 -4.38 -3.16 7.26
C LEU A 78 -4.08 -1.95 6.38
N GLU A 79 -3.15 -2.13 5.43
CA GLU A 79 -2.77 -1.09 4.47
C GLU A 79 -3.11 -1.54 3.04
N ASN A 80 -3.58 -0.57 2.23
CA ASN A 80 -3.72 -0.78 0.79
C ASN A 80 -3.62 0.56 0.04
N VAL A 81 -3.63 0.51 -1.29
CA VAL A 81 -3.72 1.71 -2.12
C VAL A 81 -5.09 2.38 -1.97
N LYS A 82 -5.17 3.71 -2.05
CA LYS A 82 -6.44 4.44 -1.92
C LYS A 82 -7.52 3.97 -2.89
N ASN A 83 -7.10 3.52 -4.08
CA ASN A 83 -8.03 3.08 -5.12
C ASN A 83 -8.82 1.81 -4.73
N LEU A 84 -8.47 1.13 -3.63
CA LEU A 84 -9.23 0.01 -3.10
C LEU A 84 -10.70 0.39 -2.85
N CYS A 85 -10.95 1.61 -2.36
CA CYS A 85 -12.31 2.10 -2.09
C CYS A 85 -13.19 2.18 -3.35
N SER A 86 -12.60 2.50 -4.49
CA SER A 86 -13.31 2.66 -5.76
C SER A 86 -13.18 1.45 -6.70
N HIS A 87 -12.33 0.50 -6.36
CA HIS A 87 -12.06 -0.69 -7.17
C HIS A 87 -13.35 -1.48 -7.41
N ASP A 88 -13.58 -1.86 -8.68
CA ASP A 88 -14.81 -2.53 -9.13
C ASP A 88 -16.10 -1.82 -8.63
N LYS A 89 -16.17 -0.48 -8.82
CA LYS A 89 -17.29 0.35 -8.36
C LYS A 89 -17.59 0.21 -6.87
N GLY A 90 -16.55 0.01 -6.05
CA GLY A 90 -16.64 -0.13 -4.59
C GLY A 90 -17.01 -1.54 -4.10
N LYS A 91 -17.21 -2.51 -4.98
CA LYS A 91 -17.58 -3.88 -4.58
C LYS A 91 -16.47 -4.56 -3.79
N THR A 92 -15.21 -4.39 -4.23
CA THR A 92 -14.05 -4.97 -3.54
C THR A 92 -13.98 -4.52 -2.08
N PHE A 93 -14.12 -3.22 -1.83
CA PHE A 93 -14.06 -2.69 -0.49
C PHE A 93 -15.28 -3.10 0.36
N ARG A 94 -16.44 -3.28 -0.27
CA ARG A 94 -17.62 -3.81 0.42
C ARG A 94 -17.37 -5.23 0.92
N VAL A 95 -16.83 -6.12 0.10
CA VAL A 95 -16.50 -7.49 0.49
C VAL A 95 -15.51 -7.50 1.66
N ILE A 96 -14.49 -6.63 1.64
CA ILE A 96 -13.54 -6.49 2.75
C ILE A 96 -14.26 -6.14 4.04
N LYS A 97 -15.14 -5.12 4.00
CA LYS A 97 -15.89 -4.70 5.19
C LYS A 97 -16.79 -5.81 5.73
N GLU A 98 -17.56 -6.45 4.85
CA GLU A 98 -18.44 -7.55 5.22
C GLU A 98 -17.66 -8.72 5.83
N SER A 99 -16.51 -9.10 5.25
CA SER A 99 -15.68 -10.18 5.78
C SER A 99 -15.08 -9.86 7.17
N LEU A 100 -14.70 -8.61 7.42
CA LEU A 100 -14.16 -8.19 8.70
C LEU A 100 -15.27 -8.06 9.77
N ASP A 101 -16.46 -7.64 9.35
CA ASP A 101 -17.65 -7.60 10.21
C ASP A 101 -18.11 -9.02 10.61
N GLU A 102 -18.14 -9.98 9.66
CA GLU A 102 -18.40 -11.39 9.93
C GLU A 102 -17.40 -12.02 10.93
N LEU A 103 -16.18 -11.50 10.99
CA LEU A 103 -15.17 -11.86 11.99
C LEU A 103 -15.38 -11.17 13.35
N ASN A 104 -16.45 -10.39 13.47
CA ASN A 104 -16.80 -9.67 14.68
C ASN A 104 -15.79 -8.58 15.10
N TYR A 105 -15.24 -7.85 14.10
CA TYR A 105 -14.40 -6.67 14.33
C TYR A 105 -15.17 -5.38 14.02
N GLU A 106 -15.10 -4.38 14.90
CA GLU A 106 -15.49 -3.01 14.59
C GLU A 106 -14.38 -2.34 13.78
N ILE A 107 -14.71 -1.78 12.61
CA ILE A 107 -13.70 -1.26 11.70
C ILE A 107 -13.82 0.24 11.45
N PHE A 108 -12.67 0.90 11.40
CA PHE A 108 -12.49 2.30 11.03
C PHE A 108 -11.50 2.38 9.87
N TYR A 109 -11.68 3.35 8.97
CA TYR A 109 -10.74 3.52 7.88
C TYR A 109 -10.64 4.98 7.46
N ASP A 110 -9.46 5.35 6.97
CA ASP A 110 -9.20 6.67 6.41
C ASP A 110 -8.14 6.59 5.33
N ILE A 111 -8.11 7.60 4.44
CA ILE A 111 -7.07 7.74 3.43
C ILE A 111 -6.02 8.72 3.95
N LEU A 112 -4.86 8.17 4.27
CA LEU A 112 -3.74 8.94 4.80
C LEU A 112 -2.73 9.23 3.68
N ASP A 113 -2.18 10.45 3.69
CA ASP A 113 -1.17 10.86 2.74
C ASP A 113 0.19 11.04 3.44
N GLY A 114 1.18 10.29 2.98
CA GLY A 114 2.54 10.35 3.49
C GLY A 114 3.19 11.73 3.41
N GLN A 115 2.75 12.62 2.48
CA GLN A 115 3.31 13.98 2.34
C GLN A 115 3.20 14.85 3.60
N ASN A 116 2.37 14.45 4.54
CA ASN A 116 2.28 15.14 5.83
C ASN A 116 3.45 14.80 6.78
N TYR A 117 4.24 13.78 6.46
CA TYR A 117 5.29 13.24 7.34
C TYR A 117 6.64 13.06 6.65
N VAL A 118 6.62 12.77 5.35
CA VAL A 118 7.79 12.54 4.49
C VAL A 118 7.61 13.28 3.17
N PRO A 119 8.69 13.64 2.45
CA PRO A 119 8.56 14.40 1.19
C PRO A 119 8.11 13.53 0.01
N GLN A 120 7.05 12.76 0.21
CA GLN A 120 6.45 11.91 -0.81
C GLN A 120 4.92 11.97 -0.74
N HIS A 121 4.27 12.32 -1.85
CA HIS A 121 2.84 12.14 -2.01
C HIS A 121 2.53 10.65 -2.19
N ARG A 122 1.98 10.04 -1.14
CA ARG A 122 1.67 8.60 -1.09
C ARG A 122 0.39 8.36 -0.30
N GLU A 123 -0.72 8.33 -1.00
CA GLU A 123 -2.02 8.07 -0.39
C GLU A 123 -2.24 6.57 -0.20
N ARG A 124 -2.63 6.20 1.02
CA ARG A 124 -2.97 4.83 1.41
C ARG A 124 -4.24 4.80 2.23
N ILE A 125 -5.08 3.84 1.96
CA ILE A 125 -6.14 3.50 2.90
C ILE A 125 -5.54 2.70 4.05
N ILE A 126 -5.81 3.14 5.26
CA ILE A 126 -5.51 2.40 6.48
C ILE A 126 -6.86 1.96 7.07
N ILE A 127 -6.97 0.66 7.32
CA ILE A 127 -8.15 0.05 7.96
C ILE A 127 -7.71 -0.46 9.32
N VAL A 128 -8.34 0.03 10.38
CA VAL A 128 -8.09 -0.43 11.75
C VAL A 128 -9.32 -1.17 12.24
N GLY A 129 -9.13 -2.30 12.88
CA GLY A 129 -10.21 -3.07 13.45
C GLY A 129 -9.95 -3.43 14.90
N PHE A 130 -11.01 -3.44 15.71
CA PHE A 130 -10.98 -3.82 17.11
C PHE A 130 -11.94 -4.97 17.35
N ASP A 131 -11.51 -5.95 18.14
CA ASP A 131 -12.30 -7.12 18.47
C ASP A 131 -13.50 -6.75 19.36
N ARG A 132 -14.74 -6.89 18.83
CA ARG A 132 -15.98 -6.57 19.59
C ARG A 132 -16.17 -7.47 20.80
N GLU A 133 -15.64 -8.68 20.84
CA GLU A 133 -15.71 -9.53 22.03
C GLU A 133 -14.97 -8.94 23.22
N ARG A 134 -13.91 -8.14 22.95
CA ARG A 134 -13.08 -7.51 23.98
C ARG A 134 -13.51 -6.09 24.33
N TYR A 135 -13.93 -5.33 23.33
CA TYR A 135 -14.17 -3.89 23.48
C TYR A 135 -15.63 -3.49 23.38
N GLY A 136 -16.53 -4.44 23.06
CA GLY A 136 -17.93 -4.13 22.79
C GLY A 136 -18.14 -3.51 21.40
N GLU A 137 -19.35 -3.03 21.16
CA GLU A 137 -19.75 -2.44 19.87
C GLU A 137 -19.52 -0.91 19.82
N GLU A 138 -19.43 -0.26 20.98
CA GLU A 138 -19.26 1.19 21.08
C GLU A 138 -17.78 1.56 21.26
N ILE A 139 -17.04 1.61 20.15
CA ILE A 139 -15.62 1.96 20.14
C ILE A 139 -15.45 3.37 19.57
N ASP A 140 -14.98 4.33 20.35
CA ASP A 140 -14.64 5.68 19.90
C ASP A 140 -13.18 5.71 19.41
N PHE A 141 -12.98 5.42 18.14
CA PHE A 141 -11.67 5.51 17.50
C PHE A 141 -11.66 6.60 16.42
N LYS A 142 -10.61 7.42 16.41
CA LYS A 142 -10.37 8.46 15.40
C LYS A 142 -8.91 8.43 14.97
N PHE A 143 -8.67 8.62 13.67
CA PHE A 143 -7.34 8.84 13.14
C PHE A 143 -6.83 10.23 13.56
N ASN A 144 -6.33 10.32 14.78
CA ASN A 144 -5.84 11.58 15.35
C ASN A 144 -4.36 11.77 15.02
N LEU A 145 -4.08 12.11 13.75
CA LEU A 145 -2.73 12.26 13.22
C LEU A 145 -2.39 13.75 13.08
N THR A 146 -1.28 14.17 13.71
CA THR A 146 -0.78 15.55 13.58
C THR A 146 0.27 15.61 12.49
N PRO A 147 0.03 16.33 11.38
CA PRO A 147 1.05 16.56 10.34
C PRO A 147 2.30 17.26 10.91
N ARG A 148 3.44 16.93 10.33
CA ARG A 148 4.68 17.67 10.65
C ARG A 148 4.54 19.15 10.28
N ASN A 149 5.08 20.01 11.13
CA ASN A 149 5.16 21.44 10.86
C ASN A 149 6.57 21.95 11.19
N PRO A 150 7.35 22.47 10.21
CA PRO A 150 7.00 22.55 8.80
C PRO A 150 6.90 21.16 8.12
N LYS A 151 6.13 21.10 7.03
CA LYS A 151 6.05 19.88 6.20
C LYS A 151 7.42 19.58 5.59
N PRO A 152 7.86 18.30 5.56
CA PRO A 152 9.14 17.94 4.97
C PRO A 152 9.13 18.12 3.45
N VAL A 153 10.27 18.55 2.90
CA VAL A 153 10.48 18.70 1.45
C VAL A 153 11.63 17.83 0.97
N MET A 154 11.74 17.63 -0.33
CA MET A 154 12.79 16.78 -0.90
C MET A 154 14.20 17.21 -0.48
N ARG A 155 14.46 18.51 -0.39
CA ARG A 155 15.75 19.06 0.04
C ARG A 155 16.21 18.56 1.41
N ASP A 156 15.28 18.27 2.31
CA ASP A 156 15.58 17.87 3.68
C ASP A 156 16.21 16.47 3.79
N ILE A 157 16.00 15.63 2.76
CA ILE A 157 16.44 14.23 2.77
C ILE A 157 17.51 13.90 1.73
N LEU A 158 17.81 14.85 0.82
CA LEU A 158 18.80 14.59 -0.22
C LEU A 158 20.23 14.63 0.33
N GLU A 159 20.99 13.60 -0.01
CA GLU A 159 22.43 13.55 0.25
C GLU A 159 23.15 14.64 -0.55
N LYS A 160 24.09 15.34 0.10
CA LYS A 160 24.88 16.42 -0.52
C LYS A 160 25.86 15.87 -1.54
N GLU A 161 26.51 14.77 -1.20
CA GLU A 161 27.48 14.08 -2.05
C GLU A 161 26.93 12.75 -2.49
N VAL A 162 26.88 12.54 -3.79
CA VAL A 162 26.32 11.33 -4.40
C VAL A 162 27.28 10.82 -5.48
N GLU A 163 27.49 9.51 -5.50
CA GLU A 163 28.34 8.87 -6.50
C GLU A 163 27.89 9.21 -7.94
N ALA A 164 28.86 9.45 -8.82
CA ALA A 164 28.63 9.80 -10.23
C ALA A 164 27.78 8.76 -10.99
N LYS A 165 27.78 7.50 -10.55
CA LYS A 165 26.97 6.42 -11.17
C LYS A 165 25.46 6.70 -11.17
N TYR A 166 24.97 7.56 -10.28
CA TYR A 166 23.54 7.93 -10.22
C TYR A 166 23.17 9.05 -11.20
N THR A 167 24.16 9.80 -11.70
CA THR A 167 23.94 10.81 -12.74
C THR A 167 23.68 10.12 -14.08
N LEU A 168 22.65 10.54 -14.80
CA LEU A 168 22.31 9.97 -16.09
C LEU A 168 23.39 10.29 -17.14
N SER A 169 23.73 9.31 -17.96
CA SER A 169 24.52 9.56 -19.15
C SER A 169 23.74 10.41 -20.17
N ASP A 170 24.44 11.16 -21.03
CA ASP A 170 23.81 11.97 -22.09
C ASP A 170 22.88 11.13 -22.96
N LYS A 171 23.31 9.94 -23.34
CA LYS A 171 22.51 9.00 -24.14
C LYS A 171 21.19 8.63 -23.45
N LEU A 172 21.23 8.32 -22.17
CA LEU A 172 20.03 7.94 -21.42
C LEU A 172 19.12 9.16 -21.20
N TRP A 173 19.71 10.32 -20.90
CA TRP A 173 18.94 11.54 -20.71
C TRP A 173 18.17 11.94 -21.97
N VAL A 174 18.83 11.96 -23.14
CA VAL A 174 18.18 12.22 -24.43
C VAL A 174 17.10 11.18 -24.74
N TYR A 175 17.36 9.91 -24.45
CA TYR A 175 16.34 8.85 -24.62
C TYR A 175 15.09 9.12 -23.79
N LEU A 176 15.24 9.45 -22.50
CA LEU A 176 14.11 9.73 -21.62
C LEU A 176 13.29 10.95 -22.06
N GLN A 177 13.96 12.00 -22.52
CA GLN A 177 13.29 13.18 -23.06
C GLN A 177 12.45 12.84 -24.30
N ASN A 178 13.03 12.12 -25.25
CA ASN A 178 12.32 11.68 -26.46
C ASN A 178 11.16 10.73 -26.14
N TYR A 179 11.37 9.83 -25.19
CA TYR A 179 10.34 8.89 -24.73
C TYR A 179 9.16 9.61 -24.10
N ALA A 180 9.40 10.56 -23.20
CA ALA A 180 8.36 11.37 -22.59
C ALA A 180 7.62 12.24 -23.61
N ALA A 181 8.34 12.84 -24.58
CA ALA A 181 7.74 13.64 -25.67
C ALA A 181 6.79 12.78 -26.52
N LYS A 182 7.22 11.56 -26.91
CA LYS A 182 6.39 10.61 -27.66
C LYS A 182 5.09 10.27 -26.92
N HIS A 183 5.18 9.96 -25.64
CA HIS A 183 4.00 9.64 -24.83
C HIS A 183 3.07 10.83 -24.63
N LYS A 184 3.62 12.02 -24.45
CA LYS A 184 2.85 13.26 -24.38
C LYS A 184 2.10 13.52 -25.68
N ALA A 185 2.75 13.34 -26.84
CA ALA A 185 2.12 13.48 -28.15
C ALA A 185 1.00 12.46 -28.40
N ALA A 186 1.11 11.26 -27.81
CA ALA A 186 0.09 10.21 -27.87
C ALA A 186 -1.06 10.42 -26.84
N GLY A 187 -1.07 11.53 -26.10
CA GLY A 187 -2.12 11.85 -25.13
C GLY A 187 -2.06 11.05 -23.82
N ASN A 188 -1.00 10.28 -23.59
CA ASN A 188 -0.79 9.62 -22.31
C ASN A 188 0.31 10.31 -21.51
N GLY A 189 0.12 10.42 -20.19
CA GLY A 189 1.01 11.15 -19.28
C GLY A 189 2.23 10.34 -18.79
N PHE A 190 2.64 9.33 -19.54
CA PHE A 190 3.76 8.47 -19.12
C PHE A 190 5.10 9.14 -19.40
N GLY A 191 6.03 9.09 -18.42
CA GLY A 191 7.36 9.66 -18.56
C GLY A 191 8.07 9.84 -17.22
N TYR A 192 9.33 10.29 -17.30
CA TYR A 192 10.08 10.66 -16.10
C TYR A 192 9.45 11.88 -15.38
N GLY A 193 9.80 12.06 -14.11
CA GLY A 193 9.48 13.25 -13.34
C GLY A 193 10.70 13.83 -12.67
N ILE A 194 10.83 15.15 -12.64
CA ILE A 194 11.81 15.85 -11.81
C ILE A 194 11.13 16.18 -10.47
N ALA A 195 11.69 15.67 -9.38
CA ALA A 195 11.18 15.97 -8.04
C ALA A 195 11.52 17.42 -7.68
N PRO A 196 10.55 18.22 -7.22
CA PRO A 196 10.80 19.58 -6.79
C PRO A 196 11.58 19.58 -5.48
N LEU A 197 12.67 20.35 -5.40
CA LEU A 197 13.51 20.39 -4.18
C LEU A 197 12.76 20.93 -2.96
N ASP A 198 11.93 21.94 -3.16
CA ASP A 198 11.15 22.59 -2.10
C ASP A 198 9.69 22.08 -2.06
N GLY A 199 9.49 20.85 -2.50
CA GLY A 199 8.21 20.16 -2.51
C GLY A 199 8.33 18.67 -2.23
N VAL A 200 7.34 17.90 -2.66
CA VAL A 200 7.27 16.47 -2.44
C VAL A 200 7.41 15.71 -3.76
N SER A 201 8.01 14.53 -3.73
CA SER A 201 8.02 13.64 -4.89
C SER A 201 6.64 13.02 -5.11
N ARG A 202 6.38 12.56 -6.33
CA ARG A 202 5.27 11.63 -6.58
C ARG A 202 5.54 10.29 -5.88
N THR A 203 4.52 9.46 -5.79
CA THR A 203 4.65 8.10 -5.23
C THR A 203 5.81 7.35 -5.90
N ILE A 204 6.75 6.87 -5.10
CA ILE A 204 7.88 6.04 -5.54
C ILE A 204 7.35 4.63 -5.76
N SER A 205 7.43 4.15 -7.00
CA SER A 205 7.11 2.77 -7.35
C SER A 205 8.36 1.90 -7.30
N ALA A 206 8.22 0.58 -7.30
CA ALA A 206 9.35 -0.35 -7.37
C ALA A 206 10.22 -0.17 -8.63
N ARG A 207 9.71 0.55 -9.65
CA ARG A 207 10.39 0.81 -10.93
C ARG A 207 10.79 2.28 -11.11
N TYR A 208 10.85 3.04 -10.02
CA TYR A 208 11.13 4.49 -10.04
C TYR A 208 12.47 4.88 -10.67
N TYR A 209 13.36 3.92 -10.90
CA TYR A 209 14.69 4.11 -11.46
C TYR A 209 14.84 3.58 -12.89
N LYS A 210 13.76 3.12 -13.54
CA LYS A 210 13.79 2.51 -14.88
C LYS A 210 12.47 2.66 -15.64
N ASP A 211 12.47 2.16 -16.89
CA ASP A 211 11.29 2.04 -17.77
C ASP A 211 10.69 3.36 -18.26
N GLY A 212 11.45 4.44 -18.25
CA GLY A 212 11.00 5.76 -18.71
C GLY A 212 10.11 6.50 -17.68
N SER A 213 9.91 5.93 -16.52
CA SER A 213 9.10 6.53 -15.43
C SER A 213 9.95 6.95 -14.23
N GLU A 214 11.23 7.23 -14.46
CA GLU A 214 12.19 7.59 -13.43
C GLU A 214 11.76 8.82 -12.63
N ILE A 215 12.10 8.82 -11.34
CA ILE A 215 12.05 10.00 -10.49
C ILE A 215 13.47 10.53 -10.40
N LEU A 216 13.66 11.75 -10.87
CA LEU A 216 14.97 12.35 -11.04
C LEU A 216 15.12 13.60 -10.18
N ILE A 217 16.34 13.89 -9.79
CA ILE A 217 16.74 15.11 -9.10
C ILE A 217 17.55 15.97 -10.06
N ALA A 218 17.16 17.22 -10.25
CA ALA A 218 17.92 18.17 -11.04
C ALA A 218 19.29 18.44 -10.41
N GLN A 219 20.31 18.62 -11.26
CA GLN A 219 21.65 19.00 -10.87
C GLN A 219 22.09 20.23 -11.68
N GLU A 220 22.82 21.12 -11.04
CA GLU A 220 23.37 22.27 -11.73
C GLU A 220 24.50 21.86 -12.67
N GLY A 221 24.46 22.31 -13.95
CA GLY A 221 25.48 22.06 -14.96
C GLY A 221 25.70 20.59 -15.34
N LYS A 222 24.82 19.68 -14.95
CA LYS A 222 24.90 18.24 -15.24
C LYS A 222 23.53 17.66 -15.60
N ASN A 223 23.54 16.47 -16.20
CA ASN A 223 22.31 15.70 -16.35
C ASN A 223 21.71 15.40 -14.98
N PRO A 224 20.38 15.25 -14.88
CA PRO A 224 19.75 14.89 -13.62
C PRO A 224 20.26 13.54 -13.10
N ARG A 225 20.18 13.35 -11.79
CA ARG A 225 20.49 12.08 -11.15
C ARG A 225 19.23 11.33 -10.77
N ARG A 226 19.33 10.02 -10.59
CA ARG A 226 18.28 9.21 -9.97
C ARG A 226 18.11 9.56 -8.49
N LEU A 227 16.87 9.42 -8.03
CA LEU A 227 16.54 9.55 -6.62
C LEU A 227 17.15 8.39 -5.83
#